data_8270aaee8f582dbdbab333faaf15065c
#
_entry.id   8270aaee8f582dbdbab333faaf15065c
#
_cell.length_a   1.000
_cell.length_b   1.000
_cell.length_c   1.000
_cell.angle_alpha   90.00
_cell.angle_beta   90.00
_cell.angle_gamma   90.00
#
_symmetry.space_group_name_H-M   'P 1'
#
loop_
_entity.id
_entity.type
_entity.pdbx_description
1 polymer ?
#
loop_
_entity_poly.entity_id
_entity_poly.type
_entity_poly.pdbx_seq_one_letter_code
_entity_poly.pdbx_strand_id
1 'polypeptide(L)'
;MSKGKITILGCGSAKPTRTTSPSGQLVELCDKKFLVDCGEGVQIAMQRLGVHTSRLYTIFISHLHGDHCFGLIGLLTTLGMLKRTQPMHIYAHPDLKKLLTPLLNYHCSDRQYEIVFHPINPRRHETIFQDRTVSVETIPLKHSVPCCGFLFKETHRVRLEDGTFDRITTKKYAYCSDTMYNEKMLPIIEGVETLYHESTYLQTMEIRSKEVKHSTAAQAAQIAQLAKAGRLILGHYSARIDNHKLFLQEAQTVFDNVLLAEEYNTIEL
;
A
#
# COMPACT_ATOMS: atom_id res chain seq x y z
N MET A 1 -10.13 15.67 14.79
CA MET A 1 -9.33 15.20 13.65
C MET A 1 -10.15 14.15 12.91
N SER A 2 -10.12 14.11 11.58
CA SER A 2 -10.76 13.03 10.83
C SER A 2 -10.08 11.72 11.18
N LYS A 3 -10.85 10.67 11.41
CA LYS A 3 -10.30 9.31 11.55
C LYS A 3 -9.54 8.97 10.28
N GLY A 4 -8.40 8.30 10.43
CA GLY A 4 -7.67 7.75 9.29
C GLY A 4 -8.54 6.74 8.52
N LYS A 5 -8.29 6.57 7.23
CA LYS A 5 -9.00 5.59 6.42
C LYS A 5 -8.15 5.09 5.25
N ILE A 6 -8.50 3.88 4.80
CA ILE A 6 -7.93 3.26 3.61
C ILE A 6 -9.06 3.02 2.62
N THR A 7 -8.88 3.41 1.37
CA THR A 7 -9.80 3.06 0.28
C THR A 7 -9.08 2.11 -0.68
N ILE A 8 -9.67 0.94 -0.91
CA ILE A 8 -9.12 -0.07 -1.82
C ILE A 8 -9.48 0.32 -3.27
N LEU A 9 -8.48 0.59 -4.07
CA LEU A 9 -8.62 0.96 -5.49
C LEU A 9 -8.43 -0.24 -6.42
N GLY A 10 -7.69 -1.24 -5.95
CA GLY A 10 -7.45 -2.51 -6.60
C GLY A 10 -6.81 -3.49 -5.64
N CYS A 11 -7.17 -4.76 -5.72
CA CYS A 11 -6.70 -5.82 -4.81
C CYS A 11 -6.44 -7.17 -5.50
N GLY A 12 -6.43 -7.21 -6.82
CA GLY A 12 -6.06 -8.37 -7.61
C GLY A 12 -4.56 -8.47 -7.87
N SER A 13 -4.04 -9.69 -8.06
CA SER A 13 -2.64 -9.95 -8.35
C SER A 13 -2.36 -10.14 -9.84
N ALA A 14 -1.15 -9.78 -10.26
CA ALA A 14 -0.50 -10.03 -11.56
C ALA A 14 -1.12 -9.32 -12.76
N LYS A 15 -2.44 -9.30 -12.91
CA LYS A 15 -3.12 -8.71 -14.10
C LYS A 15 -4.53 -8.25 -13.76
N PRO A 16 -5.06 -7.27 -14.51
CA PRO A 16 -6.48 -6.94 -14.39
C PRO A 16 -7.34 -8.13 -14.83
N THR A 17 -8.51 -8.26 -14.21
CA THR A 17 -9.55 -9.22 -14.55
C THR A 17 -10.84 -8.47 -14.93
N ARG A 18 -11.92 -9.20 -15.16
CA ARG A 18 -13.24 -8.59 -15.40
C ARG A 18 -13.84 -7.94 -14.15
N THR A 19 -13.39 -8.37 -12.97
CA THR A 19 -13.97 -8.02 -11.67
C THR A 19 -12.98 -7.40 -10.70
N THR A 20 -11.67 -7.50 -10.97
CA THR A 20 -10.63 -6.98 -10.07
C THR A 20 -9.54 -6.25 -10.84
N SER A 21 -9.13 -5.12 -10.31
CA SER A 21 -7.98 -4.34 -10.78
C SER A 21 -6.73 -4.69 -9.97
N PRO A 22 -5.53 -4.54 -10.56
CA PRO A 22 -4.25 -4.65 -9.85
C PRO A 22 -4.11 -3.68 -8.68
N SER A 23 -3.07 -3.89 -7.88
CA SER A 23 -2.84 -3.25 -6.60
C SER A 23 -2.88 -1.72 -6.64
N GLY A 24 -3.65 -1.15 -5.74
CA GLY A 24 -3.66 0.28 -5.46
C GLY A 24 -4.54 0.61 -4.25
N GLN A 25 -4.04 1.50 -3.39
CA GLN A 25 -4.76 1.94 -2.20
C GLN A 25 -4.59 3.44 -1.97
N LEU A 26 -5.65 4.09 -1.53
CA LEU A 26 -5.60 5.47 -1.06
C LEU A 26 -5.61 5.46 0.47
N VAL A 27 -4.51 5.89 1.08
CA VAL A 27 -4.38 6.04 2.54
C VAL A 27 -4.61 7.51 2.89
N GLU A 28 -5.56 7.78 3.77
CA GLU A 28 -5.84 9.12 4.26
C GLU A 28 -5.58 9.17 5.77
N LEU A 29 -4.59 9.99 6.18
CA LEU A 29 -4.19 10.19 7.58
C LEU A 29 -3.93 11.67 7.84
N CYS A 30 -4.45 12.22 8.93
CA CYS A 30 -4.22 13.61 9.33
C CYS A 30 -4.44 14.58 8.16
N ASP A 31 -5.57 14.46 7.46
CA ASP A 31 -5.98 15.25 6.29
C ASP A 31 -5.04 15.18 5.07
N LYS A 32 -4.11 14.22 5.06
CA LYS A 32 -3.21 13.92 3.93
C LYS A 32 -3.66 12.69 3.19
N LYS A 33 -3.39 12.70 1.88
CA LYS A 33 -3.68 11.59 0.97
C LYS A 33 -2.38 11.02 0.40
N PHE A 34 -2.23 9.72 0.51
CA PHE A 34 -1.11 8.96 -0.02
C PHE A 34 -1.66 7.87 -0.94
N LEU A 35 -1.14 7.78 -2.14
CA LEU A 35 -1.39 6.63 -3.00
C LEU A 35 -0.31 5.57 -2.75
N VAL A 36 -0.71 4.35 -2.46
CA VAL A 36 0.17 3.20 -2.28
C VAL A 36 -0.07 2.23 -3.40
N ASP A 37 0.93 2.02 -4.22
CA ASP A 37 0.89 1.34 -5.50
C ASP A 37 -0.10 1.98 -6.50
N CYS A 38 0.17 1.79 -7.77
CA CYS A 38 -0.61 2.34 -8.87
C CYS A 38 -0.63 1.35 -10.03
N GLY A 39 -1.30 0.23 -9.85
CA GLY A 39 -1.55 -0.75 -10.89
C GLY A 39 -2.51 -0.21 -11.96
N GLU A 40 -2.67 -0.97 -13.02
CA GLU A 40 -3.60 -0.64 -14.10
C GLU A 40 -5.04 -0.54 -13.56
N GLY A 41 -5.76 0.52 -13.92
CA GLY A 41 -7.14 0.76 -13.45
C GLY A 41 -7.26 1.63 -12.21
N VAL A 42 -6.20 1.87 -11.43
CA VAL A 42 -6.23 2.69 -10.21
C VAL A 42 -6.80 4.09 -10.46
N GLN A 43 -6.41 4.73 -11.55
CA GLN A 43 -6.97 6.04 -11.93
C GLN A 43 -8.48 5.97 -12.19
N ILE A 44 -8.96 4.91 -12.83
CA ILE A 44 -10.40 4.70 -13.10
C ILE A 44 -11.15 4.51 -11.78
N ALA A 45 -10.60 3.73 -10.85
CA ALA A 45 -11.16 3.54 -9.52
C ALA A 45 -11.26 4.87 -8.76
N MET A 46 -10.21 5.69 -8.79
CA MET A 46 -10.22 7.02 -8.18
C MET A 46 -11.31 7.92 -8.77
N GLN A 47 -11.51 7.91 -10.10
CA GLN A 47 -12.55 8.67 -10.76
C GLN A 47 -13.96 8.20 -10.37
N ARG A 48 -14.21 6.88 -10.34
CA ARG A 48 -15.48 6.30 -9.92
C ARG A 48 -15.86 6.67 -8.49
N LEU A 49 -14.87 6.77 -7.61
CA LEU A 49 -15.06 7.17 -6.21
C LEU A 49 -15.08 8.69 -5.99
N GLY A 50 -14.96 9.50 -7.04
CA GLY A 50 -14.91 10.96 -6.92
C GLY A 50 -13.67 11.45 -6.13
N VAL A 51 -12.58 10.70 -6.15
CA VAL A 51 -11.36 11.10 -5.45
C VAL A 51 -10.72 12.29 -6.13
N HIS A 52 -10.71 13.43 -5.43
CA HIS A 52 -10.04 14.63 -5.92
C HIS A 52 -8.52 14.49 -5.84
N THR A 53 -7.87 14.40 -7.00
CA THR A 53 -6.40 14.26 -7.12
C THR A 53 -5.64 15.54 -6.76
N SER A 54 -6.31 16.68 -6.64
CA SER A 54 -5.71 17.97 -6.27
C SER A 54 -4.99 17.94 -4.91
N ARG A 55 -5.44 17.09 -3.99
CA ARG A 55 -4.82 16.88 -2.66
C ARG A 55 -3.91 15.65 -2.57
N LEU A 56 -3.67 14.98 -3.68
CA LEU A 56 -2.72 13.87 -3.76
C LEU A 56 -1.35 14.44 -4.12
N TYR A 57 -0.40 14.42 -3.19
CA TYR A 57 0.96 14.94 -3.38
C TYR A 57 2.02 13.86 -3.33
N THR A 58 1.69 12.67 -2.84
CA THR A 58 2.66 11.63 -2.54
C THR A 58 2.18 10.25 -2.98
N ILE A 59 3.04 9.55 -3.69
CA ILE A 59 2.83 8.18 -4.16
C ILE A 59 3.98 7.31 -3.65
N PHE A 60 3.66 6.16 -3.07
CA PHE A 60 4.61 5.13 -2.65
C PHE A 60 4.44 3.91 -3.56
N ILE A 61 5.51 3.42 -4.17
CA ILE A 61 5.52 2.20 -4.99
C ILE A 61 6.37 1.15 -4.31
N SER A 62 5.74 0.04 -3.96
CA SER A 62 6.33 -1.06 -3.19
C SER A 62 7.44 -1.78 -3.96
N HIS A 63 7.19 -2.05 -5.25
CA HIS A 63 8.13 -2.67 -6.18
C HIS A 63 7.72 -2.44 -7.65
N LEU A 64 8.52 -2.94 -8.59
CA LEU A 64 8.37 -2.60 -10.01
C LEU A 64 7.72 -3.69 -10.87
N HIS A 65 6.92 -4.61 -10.29
CA HIS A 65 6.03 -5.42 -11.11
C HIS A 65 4.91 -4.55 -11.69
N GLY A 66 4.42 -4.92 -12.87
CA GLY A 66 3.47 -4.10 -13.63
C GLY A 66 2.16 -3.86 -12.90
N ASP A 67 1.67 -4.84 -12.17
CA ASP A 67 0.44 -4.78 -11.37
C ASP A 67 0.54 -3.83 -10.15
N HIS A 68 1.72 -3.28 -9.88
CA HIS A 68 1.95 -2.26 -8.85
C HIS A 68 2.31 -0.87 -9.41
N CYS A 69 2.65 -0.75 -10.70
CA CYS A 69 3.14 0.54 -11.23
C CYS A 69 2.69 0.92 -12.64
N PHE A 70 2.06 0.04 -13.43
CA PHE A 70 1.71 0.36 -14.83
C PHE A 70 0.63 1.44 -14.98
N GLY A 71 -0.21 1.65 -13.98
CA GLY A 71 -1.18 2.76 -13.98
C GLY A 71 -0.55 4.14 -13.77
N LEU A 72 0.70 4.18 -13.30
CA LEU A 72 1.34 5.42 -12.88
C LEU A 72 1.57 6.39 -14.03
N ILE A 73 2.01 5.92 -15.20
CA ILE A 73 2.23 6.79 -16.37
C ILE A 73 0.93 7.45 -16.82
N GLY A 74 -0.17 6.70 -16.86
CA GLY A 74 -1.49 7.24 -17.21
C GLY A 74 -1.97 8.29 -16.20
N LEU A 75 -1.82 8.03 -14.90
CA LEU A 75 -2.17 9.00 -13.85
C LEU A 75 -1.37 10.29 -13.98
N LEU A 76 -0.04 10.20 -14.10
CA LEU A 76 0.83 11.36 -14.20
C LEU A 76 0.55 12.19 -15.45
N THR A 77 0.28 11.55 -16.59
CA THR A 77 -0.09 12.24 -17.84
C THR A 77 -1.43 12.96 -17.68
N THR A 78 -2.41 12.32 -17.08
CA THR A 78 -3.72 12.94 -16.80
C THR A 78 -3.59 14.15 -15.88
N LEU A 79 -2.76 14.10 -14.85
CA LEU A 79 -2.50 15.25 -13.98
C LEU A 79 -1.89 16.43 -14.75
N GLY A 80 -1.05 16.17 -15.76
CA GLY A 80 -0.56 17.19 -16.69
C GLY A 80 -1.67 17.83 -17.53
N MET A 81 -2.54 17.01 -18.12
CA MET A 81 -3.71 17.50 -18.88
C MET A 81 -4.68 18.32 -18.02
N LEU A 82 -4.81 18.00 -16.75
CA LEU A 82 -5.61 18.75 -15.77
C LEU A 82 -4.93 20.01 -15.25
N LYS A 83 -3.81 20.42 -15.89
CA LYS A 83 -3.06 21.65 -15.54
C LYS A 83 -2.60 21.71 -14.09
N ARG A 84 -2.24 20.55 -13.51
CA ARG A 84 -1.64 20.52 -12.18
C ARG A 84 -0.39 21.40 -12.12
N THR A 85 -0.24 22.17 -11.05
CA THR A 85 0.96 22.99 -10.79
C THR A 85 1.74 22.54 -9.55
N GLN A 86 1.09 21.81 -8.64
CA GLN A 86 1.71 21.32 -7.40
C GLN A 86 2.58 20.09 -7.67
N PRO A 87 3.76 19.98 -7.06
CA PRO A 87 4.65 18.86 -7.27
C PRO A 87 4.00 17.53 -6.91
N MET A 88 4.46 16.45 -7.55
CA MET A 88 4.12 15.07 -7.21
C MET A 88 5.38 14.37 -6.73
N HIS A 89 5.38 13.92 -5.48
CA HIS A 89 6.47 13.18 -4.86
C HIS A 89 6.25 11.68 -5.02
N ILE A 90 7.22 10.97 -5.60
CA ILE A 90 7.16 9.52 -5.84
C ILE A 90 8.30 8.84 -5.10
N TYR A 91 7.96 8.01 -4.12
CA TYR A 91 8.88 7.18 -3.35
C TYR A 91 8.89 5.77 -3.93
N ALA A 92 10.02 5.37 -4.51
CA ALA A 92 10.12 4.08 -5.20
C ALA A 92 11.57 3.61 -5.35
N HIS A 93 11.75 2.37 -5.76
CA HIS A 93 13.05 1.88 -6.22
C HIS A 93 13.62 2.81 -7.32
N PRO A 94 14.92 3.15 -7.29
CA PRO A 94 15.52 4.16 -8.20
C PRO A 94 15.34 3.85 -9.68
N ASP A 95 15.16 2.60 -10.07
CA ASP A 95 14.94 2.23 -11.46
C ASP A 95 13.60 2.73 -12.02
N LEU A 96 12.59 3.02 -11.16
CA LEU A 96 11.32 3.59 -11.61
C LEU A 96 11.53 4.92 -12.37
N LYS A 97 12.41 5.77 -11.87
CA LYS A 97 12.76 7.04 -12.55
C LYS A 97 13.31 6.79 -13.96
N LYS A 98 14.20 5.79 -14.10
CA LYS A 98 14.78 5.44 -15.41
C LYS A 98 13.71 4.95 -16.40
N LEU A 99 12.74 4.17 -15.92
CA LEU A 99 11.65 3.64 -16.73
C LEU A 99 10.64 4.74 -17.15
N LEU A 100 10.25 5.59 -16.20
CA LEU A 100 9.22 6.60 -16.45
C LEU A 100 9.71 7.85 -17.17
N THR A 101 10.96 8.28 -16.96
CA THR A 101 11.46 9.54 -17.53
C THR A 101 11.32 9.62 -19.05
N PRO A 102 11.69 8.60 -19.85
CA PRO A 102 11.48 8.65 -21.31
C PRO A 102 10.01 8.78 -21.71
N LEU A 103 9.12 8.04 -21.03
CA LEU A 103 7.68 8.09 -21.28
C LEU A 103 7.08 9.44 -20.92
N LEU A 104 7.46 10.01 -19.79
CA LEU A 104 7.01 11.34 -19.36
C LEU A 104 7.50 12.44 -20.29
N ASN A 105 8.73 12.35 -20.79
CA ASN A 105 9.27 13.31 -21.74
C ASN A 105 8.59 13.24 -23.10
N TYR A 106 8.10 12.07 -23.49
CA TYR A 106 7.37 11.89 -24.75
C TYR A 106 5.89 12.28 -24.62
N HIS A 107 5.20 11.80 -23.58
CA HIS A 107 3.74 11.92 -23.48
C HIS A 107 3.26 13.11 -22.63
N CYS A 108 4.14 13.75 -21.86
CA CYS A 108 3.79 14.79 -20.89
C CYS A 108 4.92 15.85 -20.78
N SER A 109 5.52 16.22 -21.90
CA SER A 109 6.63 17.18 -21.96
C SER A 109 6.20 18.60 -21.58
N ASP A 110 4.92 18.94 -21.80
CA ASP A 110 4.30 20.24 -21.54
C ASP A 110 3.68 20.39 -20.15
N ARG A 111 3.88 19.39 -19.25
CA ARG A 111 3.37 19.43 -17.90
C ARG A 111 3.89 20.65 -17.12
N GLN A 112 3.00 21.28 -16.36
CA GLN A 112 3.30 22.46 -15.56
C GLN A 112 3.65 22.14 -14.09
N TYR A 113 3.84 20.87 -13.76
CA TYR A 113 4.19 20.42 -12.42
C TYR A 113 5.46 19.58 -12.43
N GLU A 114 6.15 19.61 -11.30
CA GLU A 114 7.35 18.81 -11.09
C GLU A 114 6.99 17.40 -10.61
N ILE A 115 7.72 16.39 -11.10
CA ILE A 115 7.70 15.03 -10.57
C ILE A 115 9.02 14.81 -9.84
N VAL A 116 8.93 14.75 -8.51
CA VAL A 116 10.07 14.58 -7.61
C VAL A 116 10.22 13.12 -7.23
N PHE A 117 11.25 12.46 -7.73
CA PHE A 117 11.54 11.08 -7.39
C PHE A 117 12.40 11.01 -6.12
N HIS A 118 11.92 10.28 -5.13
CA HIS A 118 12.63 9.93 -3.90
C HIS A 118 13.04 8.46 -3.95
N PRO A 119 14.33 8.16 -4.18
CA PRO A 119 14.80 6.79 -4.23
C PRO A 119 14.72 6.15 -2.85
N ILE A 120 14.14 4.96 -2.75
CA ILE A 120 14.10 4.15 -1.54
C ILE A 120 14.95 2.90 -1.70
N ASN A 121 15.47 2.38 -0.58
CA ASN A 121 16.11 1.07 -0.54
C ASN A 121 15.13 0.03 0.03
N PRO A 122 14.49 -0.82 -0.81
CA PRO A 122 13.51 -1.78 -0.32
C PRO A 122 14.06 -2.85 0.63
N ARG A 123 15.38 -2.95 0.78
CA ARG A 123 16.04 -3.93 1.65
C ARG A 123 16.37 -3.39 3.05
N ARG A 124 16.08 -2.11 3.30
CA ARG A 124 16.35 -1.46 4.59
C ARG A 124 15.04 -0.99 5.22
N HIS A 125 14.98 -1.04 6.54
CA HIS A 125 13.98 -0.35 7.32
C HIS A 125 14.48 1.07 7.58
N GLU A 126 13.81 2.06 7.02
CA GLU A 126 14.17 3.47 7.15
C GLU A 126 12.94 4.37 7.03
N THR A 127 12.98 5.51 7.69
CA THR A 127 11.95 6.55 7.54
C THR A 127 12.17 7.26 6.20
N ILE A 128 11.20 7.15 5.30
CA ILE A 128 11.26 7.73 3.95
C ILE A 128 10.44 9.02 3.80
N PHE A 129 9.43 9.19 4.64
CA PHE A 129 8.60 10.40 4.70
C PHE A 129 8.35 10.75 6.16
N GLN A 130 8.43 12.04 6.49
CA GLN A 130 8.12 12.53 7.83
C GLN A 130 7.67 13.99 7.80
N ASP A 131 6.58 14.28 8.51
CA ASP A 131 6.20 15.63 8.87
C ASP A 131 5.79 15.72 10.35
N ARG A 132 4.98 16.71 10.72
CA ARG A 132 4.59 16.93 12.15
C ARG A 132 3.65 15.85 12.69
N THR A 133 2.88 15.20 11.85
CA THR A 133 1.75 14.33 12.21
C THR A 133 1.83 12.93 11.62
N VAL A 134 2.51 12.73 10.51
CA VAL A 134 2.63 11.45 9.83
C VAL A 134 4.09 11.15 9.52
N SER A 135 4.50 9.91 9.76
CA SER A 135 5.73 9.35 9.20
C SER A 135 5.44 8.04 8.48
N VAL A 136 6.24 7.76 7.45
CA VAL A 136 6.17 6.51 6.68
C VAL A 136 7.54 5.86 6.65
N GLU A 137 7.57 4.58 7.03
CA GLU A 137 8.79 3.77 7.06
C GLU A 137 8.65 2.59 6.10
N THR A 138 9.78 2.15 5.56
CA THR A 138 9.83 0.93 4.72
C THR A 138 9.82 -0.33 5.58
N ILE A 139 9.15 -1.37 5.08
CA ILE A 139 9.14 -2.72 5.66
C ILE A 139 9.81 -3.65 4.64
N PRO A 140 11.05 -4.13 4.84
CA PRO A 140 11.71 -5.05 3.90
C PRO A 140 10.92 -6.35 3.72
N LEU A 141 10.56 -6.67 2.50
CA LEU A 141 9.79 -7.85 2.13
C LEU A 141 10.63 -8.85 1.32
N LYS A 142 10.14 -10.09 1.21
CA LYS A 142 10.86 -11.18 0.54
C LYS A 142 10.12 -11.63 -0.71
N HIS A 143 10.45 -11.01 -1.83
CA HIS A 143 9.83 -11.28 -3.13
C HIS A 143 10.87 -11.60 -4.23
N SER A 144 10.40 -11.81 -5.47
CA SER A 144 11.24 -12.12 -6.63
C SER A 144 12.13 -10.95 -7.07
N VAL A 145 11.65 -9.73 -6.86
CA VAL A 145 12.37 -8.46 -7.10
C VAL A 145 12.52 -7.68 -5.80
N PRO A 146 13.38 -6.65 -5.73
CA PRO A 146 13.44 -5.77 -4.57
C PRO A 146 12.07 -5.17 -4.24
N CYS A 147 11.53 -5.51 -3.07
CA CYS A 147 10.18 -5.15 -2.63
C CYS A 147 10.18 -4.71 -1.17
N CYS A 148 9.38 -3.71 -0.85
CA CYS A 148 9.08 -3.31 0.53
C CYS A 148 7.60 -2.99 0.71
N GLY A 149 7.14 -3.12 1.94
CA GLY A 149 5.90 -2.54 2.42
C GLY A 149 6.13 -1.15 3.02
N PHE A 150 5.05 -0.57 3.55
CA PHE A 150 5.06 0.76 4.15
C PHE A 150 4.34 0.76 5.49
N LEU A 151 5.00 1.27 6.54
CA LEU A 151 4.41 1.47 7.86
C LEU A 151 4.07 2.94 8.03
N PHE A 152 2.79 3.25 8.13
CA PHE A 152 2.26 4.58 8.41
C PHE A 152 2.08 4.74 9.91
N LYS A 153 2.71 5.79 10.45
CA LYS A 153 2.58 6.17 11.85
C LYS A 153 1.94 7.54 11.96
N GLU A 154 1.10 7.70 12.95
CA GLU A 154 0.46 8.97 13.29
C GLU A 154 1.01 9.49 14.61
N THR A 155 1.35 10.78 14.67
CA THR A 155 1.85 11.43 15.88
C THR A 155 0.85 12.48 16.34
N HIS A 156 0.33 12.32 17.55
CA HIS A 156 -0.57 13.24 18.20
C HIS A 156 0.10 13.98 19.35
N ARG A 157 -0.33 15.20 19.57
CA ARG A 157 0.00 15.95 20.76
C ARG A 157 -1.05 15.70 21.82
N VAL A 158 -0.65 15.15 22.96
CA VAL A 158 -1.53 14.82 24.08
C VAL A 158 -1.19 15.74 25.25
N ARG A 159 -2.22 16.29 25.92
CA ARG A 159 -2.04 17.04 27.13
C ARG A 159 -1.95 16.08 28.33
N LEU A 160 -0.89 16.18 29.11
CA LEU A 160 -0.69 15.40 30.31
C LEU A 160 -1.44 16.01 31.51
N GLU A 161 -1.57 15.25 32.61
CA GLU A 161 -2.28 15.67 33.81
C GLU A 161 -1.64 16.92 34.47
N ASP A 162 -0.33 17.07 34.36
CA ASP A 162 0.43 18.22 34.84
C ASP A 162 0.27 19.51 33.97
N GLY A 163 -0.53 19.40 32.88
CA GLY A 163 -0.77 20.48 31.93
C GLY A 163 0.28 20.64 30.84
N THR A 164 1.37 19.89 30.88
CA THR A 164 2.38 19.80 29.81
C THR A 164 1.84 19.02 28.61
N PHE A 165 2.60 19.01 27.52
CA PHE A 165 2.22 18.25 26.32
C PHE A 165 3.30 17.26 25.96
N ASP A 166 2.87 16.04 25.62
CA ASP A 166 3.72 14.99 25.06
C ASP A 166 3.28 14.65 23.64
N ARG A 167 4.12 13.88 22.94
CA ARG A 167 3.85 13.36 21.60
C ARG A 167 3.75 11.84 21.65
N ILE A 168 2.57 11.33 21.32
CA ILE A 168 2.34 9.89 21.20
C ILE A 168 2.32 9.52 19.71
N THR A 169 3.15 8.54 19.35
CA THR A 169 3.21 8.00 17.98
C THR A 169 2.62 6.59 17.98
N THR A 170 1.63 6.39 17.11
CA THR A 170 0.92 5.13 16.94
C THR A 170 1.19 4.55 15.55
N LYS A 171 1.44 3.24 15.48
CA LYS A 171 1.53 2.50 14.21
C LYS A 171 0.10 2.24 13.69
N LYS A 172 -0.37 3.09 12.81
CA LYS A 172 -1.76 3.06 12.32
C LYS A 172 -1.99 1.99 11.27
N TYR A 173 -1.12 1.93 10.29
CA TYR A 173 -1.32 1.07 9.13
C TYR A 173 0.00 0.52 8.61
N ALA A 174 0.08 -0.80 8.42
CA ALA A 174 1.16 -1.46 7.72
C ALA A 174 0.61 -2.08 6.42
N TYR A 175 1.16 -1.66 5.29
CA TYR A 175 0.92 -2.25 3.98
C TYR A 175 2.06 -3.22 3.66
N CYS A 176 1.82 -4.52 3.77
CA CYS A 176 2.73 -5.57 3.34
C CYS A 176 2.28 -6.08 1.98
N SER A 177 3.01 -5.61 0.94
CA SER A 177 2.83 -5.99 -0.45
C SER A 177 3.32 -7.43 -0.70
N ASP A 178 3.76 -7.74 -1.89
CA ASP A 178 4.18 -9.06 -2.32
C ASP A 178 5.33 -9.60 -1.49
N THR A 179 5.09 -10.71 -0.83
CA THR A 179 6.09 -11.35 0.03
C THR A 179 5.75 -12.81 0.28
N MET A 180 6.73 -13.69 0.25
CA MET A 180 6.57 -14.98 0.93
C MET A 180 6.55 -14.77 2.45
N TYR A 181 6.07 -15.76 3.21
CA TYR A 181 6.09 -15.76 4.67
C TYR A 181 7.45 -15.29 5.21
N ASN A 182 7.43 -14.25 6.04
CA ASN A 182 8.65 -13.57 6.48
C ASN A 182 8.50 -12.95 7.88
N GLU A 183 8.99 -13.63 8.90
CA GLU A 183 8.95 -13.14 10.27
C GLU A 183 9.92 -11.96 10.55
N LYS A 184 10.87 -11.69 9.65
CA LYS A 184 11.80 -10.57 9.84
C LYS A 184 11.13 -9.20 9.87
N MET A 185 9.88 -9.10 9.39
CA MET A 185 9.11 -7.87 9.47
C MET A 185 8.49 -7.63 10.86
N LEU A 186 8.35 -8.67 11.71
CA LEU A 186 7.64 -8.60 12.99
C LEU A 186 8.11 -7.45 13.90
N PRO A 187 9.43 -7.22 14.13
CA PRO A 187 9.86 -6.12 14.99
C PRO A 187 9.41 -4.74 14.50
N ILE A 188 9.20 -4.59 13.17
CA ILE A 188 8.78 -3.33 12.55
C ILE A 188 7.29 -3.11 12.76
N ILE A 189 6.48 -4.14 12.54
CA ILE A 189 5.01 -4.05 12.52
C ILE A 189 4.33 -4.42 13.84
N GLU A 190 5.08 -4.88 14.86
CA GLU A 190 4.50 -5.27 16.16
C GLU A 190 3.60 -4.16 16.74
N GLY A 191 2.38 -4.55 17.12
CA GLY A 191 1.37 -3.65 17.69
C GLY A 191 0.73 -2.68 16.69
N VAL A 192 0.82 -2.93 15.38
CA VAL A 192 0.12 -2.11 14.38
C VAL A 192 -1.40 -2.24 14.52
N GLU A 193 -2.14 -1.13 14.43
CA GLU A 193 -3.59 -1.16 14.55
C GLU A 193 -4.25 -1.92 13.38
N THR A 194 -3.78 -1.69 12.15
CA THR A 194 -4.29 -2.39 10.96
C THR A 194 -3.12 -2.87 10.09
N LEU A 195 -3.08 -4.16 9.83
CA LEU A 195 -2.14 -4.80 8.91
C LEU A 195 -2.88 -5.17 7.62
N TYR A 196 -2.45 -4.65 6.48
CA TYR A 196 -2.75 -5.24 5.18
C TYR A 196 -1.62 -6.19 4.82
N HIS A 197 -1.94 -7.42 4.50
CA HIS A 197 -0.97 -8.41 4.06
C HIS A 197 -1.47 -9.12 2.81
N GLU A 198 -0.58 -9.30 1.82
CA GLU A 198 -0.91 -10.10 0.67
C GLU A 198 -1.31 -11.51 1.08
N SER A 199 -2.23 -12.09 0.33
CA SER A 199 -2.75 -13.43 0.52
C SER A 199 -3.11 -14.02 -0.84
N THR A 200 -2.11 -14.09 -1.71
CA THR A 200 -2.32 -14.47 -3.12
C THR A 200 -2.89 -15.88 -3.25
N TYR A 201 -2.61 -16.76 -2.30
CA TYR A 201 -3.01 -18.17 -2.35
C TYR A 201 -3.69 -18.65 -1.07
N LEU A 202 -4.36 -19.81 -1.17
CA LEU A 202 -4.84 -20.59 -0.03
C LEU A 202 -3.75 -21.59 0.39
N GLN A 203 -3.85 -22.10 1.62
CA GLN A 203 -2.89 -23.05 2.19
C GLN A 203 -2.75 -24.32 1.34
N THR A 204 -3.82 -24.75 0.68
CA THR A 204 -3.79 -25.88 -0.27
C THR A 204 -2.85 -25.65 -1.45
N MET A 205 -2.46 -24.40 -1.70
CA MET A 205 -1.54 -23.99 -2.78
C MET A 205 -0.18 -23.50 -2.23
N GLU A 206 0.20 -23.88 -1.01
CA GLU A 206 1.42 -23.38 -0.34
C GLU A 206 2.69 -23.65 -1.16
N ILE A 207 2.82 -24.81 -1.80
CA ILE A 207 3.98 -25.12 -2.65
C ILE A 207 4.11 -24.07 -3.75
N ARG A 208 3.00 -23.79 -4.45
CA ARG A 208 2.98 -22.75 -5.50
C ARG A 208 3.27 -21.36 -4.96
N SER A 209 2.71 -21.03 -3.82
CA SER A 209 2.96 -19.78 -3.12
C SER A 209 4.46 -19.54 -2.87
N LYS A 210 5.16 -20.55 -2.36
CA LYS A 210 6.62 -20.51 -2.13
C LYS A 210 7.43 -20.36 -3.42
N GLU A 211 7.07 -21.07 -4.50
CA GLU A 211 7.75 -20.97 -5.79
C GLU A 211 7.74 -19.55 -6.36
N VAL A 212 6.61 -18.88 -6.27
CA VAL A 212 6.41 -17.52 -6.81
C VAL A 212 6.64 -16.42 -5.77
N LYS A 213 7.03 -16.79 -4.54
CA LYS A 213 7.34 -15.90 -3.43
C LYS A 213 6.18 -15.01 -3.01
N HIS A 214 5.04 -15.63 -2.81
CA HIS A 214 3.84 -15.07 -2.21
C HIS A 214 3.45 -15.78 -0.92
N SER A 215 2.41 -15.30 -0.26
CA SER A 215 1.87 -15.88 0.97
C SER A 215 0.50 -16.54 0.76
N THR A 216 0.16 -17.44 1.68
CA THR A 216 -1.22 -17.95 1.83
C THR A 216 -1.98 -17.09 2.83
N ALA A 217 -3.32 -17.20 2.84
CA ALA A 217 -4.16 -16.50 3.82
C ALA A 217 -3.83 -16.92 5.26
N ALA A 218 -3.58 -18.21 5.49
CA ALA A 218 -3.15 -18.71 6.79
C ALA A 218 -1.81 -18.12 7.23
N GLN A 219 -0.84 -17.97 6.33
CA GLN A 219 0.45 -17.34 6.60
C GLN A 219 0.32 -15.85 6.91
N ALA A 220 -0.54 -15.13 6.18
CA ALA A 220 -0.85 -13.73 6.48
C ALA A 220 -1.47 -13.58 7.89
N ALA A 221 -2.38 -14.49 8.26
CA ALA A 221 -3.00 -14.52 9.59
C ALA A 221 -1.98 -14.86 10.70
N GLN A 222 -1.03 -15.76 10.45
CA GLN A 222 0.08 -16.04 11.38
C GLN A 222 0.94 -14.81 11.64
N ILE A 223 1.29 -14.05 10.59
CA ILE A 223 2.02 -12.79 10.75
C ILE A 223 1.20 -11.79 11.56
N ALA A 224 -0.10 -11.63 11.31
CA ALA A 224 -0.97 -10.74 12.08
C ALA A 224 -1.01 -11.13 13.57
N GLN A 225 -1.13 -12.42 13.88
CA GLN A 225 -1.13 -12.94 15.24
C GLN A 225 0.21 -12.68 15.96
N LEU A 226 1.33 -13.02 15.32
CA LEU A 226 2.67 -12.82 15.87
C LEU A 226 3.01 -11.34 16.06
N ALA A 227 2.54 -10.49 15.14
CA ALA A 227 2.70 -9.04 15.23
C ALA A 227 1.76 -8.39 16.25
N LYS A 228 0.84 -9.13 16.86
CA LYS A 228 -0.21 -8.59 17.75
C LYS A 228 -0.97 -7.44 17.06
N ALA A 229 -1.26 -7.60 15.77
CA ALA A 229 -2.01 -6.60 15.01
C ALA A 229 -3.43 -6.44 15.55
N GLY A 230 -3.97 -5.24 15.53
CA GLY A 230 -5.36 -5.02 15.96
C GLY A 230 -6.37 -5.61 14.96
N ARG A 231 -6.03 -5.60 13.66
CA ARG A 231 -6.86 -6.10 12.56
C ARG A 231 -6.01 -6.49 11.37
N LEU A 232 -6.42 -7.54 10.64
CA LEU A 232 -5.82 -7.97 9.38
C LEU A 232 -6.76 -7.67 8.21
N ILE A 233 -6.21 -7.12 7.13
CA ILE A 233 -6.88 -6.99 5.82
C ILE A 233 -6.13 -7.90 4.84
N LEU A 234 -6.83 -8.86 4.25
CA LEU A 234 -6.30 -9.73 3.20
C LEU A 234 -6.54 -9.10 1.83
N GLY A 235 -5.60 -9.21 0.92
CA GLY A 235 -5.74 -8.75 -0.45
C GLY A 235 -4.71 -9.37 -1.38
N HIS A 236 -4.58 -8.83 -2.60
CA HIS A 236 -3.69 -9.33 -3.63
C HIS A 236 -4.06 -10.76 -4.06
N TYR A 237 -5.35 -10.98 -4.35
CA TYR A 237 -5.89 -12.31 -4.64
C TYR A 237 -5.48 -12.82 -6.02
N SER A 238 -5.12 -14.09 -6.09
CA SER A 238 -4.90 -14.75 -7.37
C SER A 238 -6.21 -14.85 -8.17
N ALA A 239 -6.16 -14.46 -9.45
CA ALA A 239 -7.27 -14.62 -10.40
C ALA A 239 -7.69 -16.09 -10.64
N ARG A 240 -7.04 -17.07 -10.00
CA ARG A 240 -7.39 -18.49 -10.03
C ARG A 240 -8.44 -18.85 -8.99
N ILE A 241 -8.74 -17.94 -8.05
CA ILE A 241 -9.63 -18.18 -6.91
C ILE A 241 -10.69 -17.09 -6.90
N ASP A 242 -11.85 -17.37 -7.48
CA ASP A 242 -12.95 -16.40 -7.61
C ASP A 242 -13.69 -16.17 -6.29
N ASN A 243 -13.70 -17.15 -5.39
CA ASN A 243 -14.41 -17.06 -4.12
C ASN A 243 -13.49 -16.54 -3.01
N HIS A 244 -13.43 -15.23 -2.82
CA HIS A 244 -12.59 -14.60 -1.82
C HIS A 244 -13.00 -14.94 -0.36
N LYS A 245 -14.22 -15.43 -0.10
CA LYS A 245 -14.63 -15.90 1.23
C LYS A 245 -13.77 -17.06 1.75
N LEU A 246 -13.15 -17.84 0.85
CA LEU A 246 -12.23 -18.91 1.22
C LEU A 246 -10.99 -18.37 1.94
N PHE A 247 -10.46 -17.22 1.52
CA PHE A 247 -9.34 -16.56 2.19
C PHE A 247 -9.72 -16.12 3.61
N LEU A 248 -10.93 -15.56 3.77
CA LEU A 248 -11.44 -15.16 5.08
C LEU A 248 -11.58 -16.36 6.03
N GLN A 249 -12.22 -17.42 5.55
CA GLN A 249 -12.43 -18.66 6.31
C GLN A 249 -11.10 -19.27 6.76
N GLU A 250 -10.12 -19.33 5.85
CA GLU A 250 -8.79 -19.87 6.16
C GLU A 250 -8.07 -19.01 7.20
N ALA A 251 -8.01 -17.70 7.00
CA ALA A 251 -7.32 -16.81 7.93
C ALA A 251 -7.96 -16.78 9.33
N GLN A 252 -9.28 -16.87 9.41
CA GLN A 252 -10.03 -16.87 10.69
C GLN A 252 -9.79 -18.12 11.52
N THR A 253 -9.18 -19.18 10.98
CA THR A 253 -8.72 -20.32 11.81
C THR A 253 -7.51 -19.97 12.68
N VAL A 254 -6.83 -18.83 12.40
CA VAL A 254 -5.59 -18.41 13.06
C VAL A 254 -5.75 -17.06 13.77
N PHE A 255 -6.46 -16.12 13.15
CA PHE A 255 -6.61 -14.74 13.64
C PHE A 255 -8.06 -14.26 13.44
N ASP A 256 -8.74 -13.80 14.50
CA ASP A 256 -10.18 -13.55 14.46
C ASP A 256 -10.59 -12.29 13.69
N ASN A 257 -9.87 -11.17 13.89
CA ASN A 257 -10.25 -9.87 13.34
C ASN A 257 -9.72 -9.67 11.92
N VAL A 258 -10.33 -10.37 10.96
CA VAL A 258 -9.93 -10.38 9.55
C VAL A 258 -11.00 -9.71 8.68
N LEU A 259 -10.56 -8.86 7.77
CA LEU A 259 -11.35 -8.28 6.70
C LEU A 259 -10.79 -8.70 5.34
N LEU A 260 -11.65 -8.72 4.33
CA LEU A 260 -11.25 -8.83 2.92
C LEU A 260 -11.07 -7.43 2.32
N ALA A 261 -10.00 -7.24 1.55
CA ALA A 261 -9.92 -6.10 0.66
C ALA A 261 -10.92 -6.30 -0.49
N GLU A 262 -11.82 -5.34 -0.65
CA GLU A 262 -12.78 -5.29 -1.74
C GLU A 262 -12.68 -3.94 -2.43
N GLU A 263 -12.65 -3.94 -3.77
CA GLU A 263 -12.53 -2.69 -4.53
C GLU A 263 -13.65 -1.72 -4.20
N TYR A 264 -13.28 -0.45 -4.16
CA TYR A 264 -14.14 0.69 -3.83
C TYR A 264 -14.57 0.78 -2.36
N ASN A 265 -14.27 -0.21 -1.52
CA ASN A 265 -14.54 -0.15 -0.09
C ASN A 265 -13.56 0.76 0.64
N THR A 266 -14.09 1.47 1.64
CA THR A 266 -13.30 2.30 2.55
C THR A 266 -13.36 1.72 3.95
N ILE A 267 -12.19 1.54 4.57
CA ILE A 267 -11.99 0.96 5.90
C ILE A 267 -11.44 2.06 6.81
N GLU A 268 -12.07 2.33 7.94
CA GLU A 268 -11.56 3.26 8.96
C GLU A 268 -10.36 2.66 9.70
N LEU A 269 -9.35 3.50 9.98
CA LEU A 269 -8.14 3.19 10.74
C LEU A 269 -8.28 3.58 12.21
#